data_bc47ebe90e506d2c73b84bc1a284fb3c
#
_entry.id   bc47ebe90e506d2c73b84bc1a284fb3c
#
_cell.length_a   1.000
_cell.length_b   1.000
_cell.length_c   1.000
_cell.angle_alpha   90.00
_cell.angle_beta   90.00
_cell.angle_gamma   90.00
#
_symmetry.space_group_name_H-M   'P 1'
#
loop_
_entity.id
_entity.type
_entity.pdbx_description
1 polymer ?
#
loop_
_entity_poly.entity_id
_entity_poly.type
_entity_poly.pdbx_seq_one_letter_code
_entity_poly.pdbx_strand_id
1 'polypeptide(L)'
;MGEKSKEQLFKELSELFDFFPYPIAIFTPQYTLAMVNKAFTAETKIRFTNLEKENARILQYKIDDVQLVTAVTEVFNGNTFFIEGLKKPFSMFSGIKQQTALQPDRFKKAVIFPVPADDAEISHGVIVFMP
;
A
#
# COMPACT_ATOMS: atom_id res chain seq x y z
N MET A 1 -22.69 -28.77 -2.94
CA MET A 1 -21.79 -27.67 -3.15
C MET A 1 -21.13 -27.28 -1.86
N GLY A 2 -19.85 -27.52 -1.77
CA GLY A 2 -19.11 -27.21 -0.57
C GLY A 2 -18.83 -25.73 -0.46
N GLU A 3 -18.98 -25.20 0.72
CA GLU A 3 -18.46 -23.88 1.02
C GLU A 3 -16.94 -23.94 0.96
N LYS A 4 -16.34 -22.90 0.41
CA LYS A 4 -14.89 -22.80 0.42
C LYS A 4 -14.43 -22.59 1.85
N SER A 5 -13.37 -23.29 2.25
CA SER A 5 -12.75 -23.05 3.54
C SER A 5 -12.21 -21.63 3.59
N LYS A 6 -12.03 -21.10 4.80
CA LYS A 6 -11.41 -19.78 4.97
C LYS A 6 -10.01 -19.73 4.37
N GLU A 7 -9.27 -20.85 4.50
CA GLU A 7 -7.92 -20.95 3.94
C GLU A 7 -7.91 -20.85 2.42
N GLN A 8 -8.85 -21.55 1.78
CA GLN A 8 -8.96 -21.53 0.32
C GLN A 8 -9.39 -20.16 -0.19
N LEU A 9 -10.34 -19.54 0.48
CA LEU A 9 -10.79 -18.19 0.14
C LEU A 9 -9.66 -17.19 0.29
N PHE A 10 -8.90 -17.29 1.38
CA PHE A 10 -7.75 -16.41 1.62
C PHE A 10 -6.71 -16.57 0.53
N LYS A 11 -6.45 -17.81 0.11
CA LYS A 11 -5.50 -18.09 -0.97
C LYS A 11 -5.94 -17.44 -2.28
N GLU A 12 -7.22 -17.56 -2.62
CA GLU A 12 -7.76 -16.96 -3.84
C GLU A 12 -7.68 -15.45 -3.81
N LEU A 13 -7.99 -14.84 -2.67
CA LEU A 13 -7.89 -13.39 -2.51
C LEU A 13 -6.44 -12.92 -2.61
N SER A 14 -5.51 -13.69 -2.05
CA SER A 14 -4.08 -13.38 -2.16
C SER A 14 -3.60 -13.44 -3.60
N GLU A 15 -4.09 -14.40 -4.38
CA GLU A 15 -3.74 -14.49 -5.80
C GLU A 15 -4.28 -13.29 -6.58
N LEU A 16 -5.51 -12.88 -6.32
CA LEU A 16 -6.08 -11.69 -6.95
C LEU A 16 -5.27 -10.45 -6.61
N PHE A 17 -4.89 -10.32 -5.36
CA PHE A 17 -4.08 -9.21 -4.88
C PHE A 17 -2.72 -9.17 -5.59
N ASP A 18 -2.06 -10.33 -5.71
CA ASP A 18 -0.73 -10.41 -6.34
C ASP A 18 -0.78 -10.19 -7.84
N PHE A 19 -1.85 -10.58 -8.50
CA PHE A 19 -1.97 -10.41 -9.95
C PHE A 19 -2.58 -9.08 -10.36
N PHE A 20 -3.01 -8.27 -9.40
CA PHE A 20 -3.51 -6.94 -9.71
C PHE A 20 -2.40 -6.14 -10.40
N PRO A 21 -2.69 -5.46 -11.52
CA PRO A 21 -1.64 -4.84 -12.35
C PRO A 21 -1.01 -3.59 -11.77
N TYR A 22 -1.63 -2.99 -10.75
CA TYR A 22 -1.11 -1.77 -10.16
C TYR A 22 -0.57 -2.03 -8.76
N PRO A 23 0.46 -1.25 -8.32
CA PRO A 23 1.01 -1.42 -6.99
C PRO A 23 -0.03 -1.20 -5.89
N ILE A 24 -0.10 -2.13 -4.95
CA ILE A 24 -0.97 -2.04 -3.78
C ILE A 24 -0.11 -2.23 -2.54
N ALA A 25 -0.30 -1.35 -1.57
CA ALA A 25 0.32 -1.48 -0.25
C ALA A 25 -0.76 -1.42 0.83
N ILE A 26 -0.67 -2.31 1.80
CA ILE A 26 -1.55 -2.34 2.96
C ILE A 26 -0.73 -1.99 4.18
N PHE A 27 -1.22 -1.07 4.99
CA PHE A 27 -0.48 -0.58 6.16
C PHE A 27 -1.37 -0.57 7.40
N THR A 28 -0.70 -0.59 8.55
CA THR A 28 -1.35 -0.63 9.86
C THR A 28 -1.56 0.77 10.42
N PRO A 29 -2.37 0.92 11.50
CA PRO A 29 -2.48 2.20 12.18
C PRO A 29 -1.19 2.72 12.80
N GLN A 30 -0.17 1.90 12.92
CA GLN A 30 1.16 2.30 13.36
C GLN A 30 2.06 2.68 12.19
N TYR A 31 1.50 2.78 11.00
CA TYR A 31 2.21 3.18 9.78
C TYR A 31 3.35 2.23 9.41
N THR A 32 3.11 0.94 9.62
CA THR A 32 4.00 -0.11 9.13
C THR A 32 3.34 -0.83 7.97
N LEU A 33 4.14 -1.27 7.01
CA LEU A 33 3.64 -2.05 5.88
C LEU A 33 3.28 -3.45 6.37
N ALA A 34 2.05 -3.86 6.10
CA ALA A 34 1.57 -5.20 6.43
C ALA A 34 1.70 -6.14 5.23
N MET A 35 1.42 -5.64 4.03
CA MET A 35 1.39 -6.47 2.84
C MET A 35 1.56 -5.60 1.60
N VAL A 36 2.23 -6.14 0.59
CA VAL A 36 2.37 -5.49 -0.72
C VAL A 36 2.17 -6.55 -1.80
N ASN A 37 1.67 -6.13 -2.96
CA ASN A 37 1.50 -7.06 -4.07
C ASN A 37 2.73 -7.11 -4.97
N LYS A 38 2.70 -7.98 -5.98
CA LYS A 38 3.83 -8.16 -6.88
C LYS A 38 4.15 -6.90 -7.69
N ALA A 39 3.13 -6.15 -8.10
CA ALA A 39 3.36 -4.92 -8.83
C ALA A 39 4.10 -3.90 -7.97
N PHE A 40 3.76 -3.81 -6.69
CA PHE A 40 4.47 -2.94 -5.75
C PHE A 40 5.94 -3.35 -5.62
N THR A 41 6.19 -4.64 -5.45
CA THR A 41 7.56 -5.15 -5.34
C THR A 41 8.36 -4.86 -6.61
N ALA A 42 7.74 -5.02 -7.77
CA ALA A 42 8.42 -4.75 -9.04
C ALA A 42 8.82 -3.28 -9.18
N GLU A 43 7.96 -2.36 -8.74
CA GLU A 43 8.26 -0.92 -8.83
C GLU A 43 9.25 -0.44 -7.76
N THR A 44 9.13 -0.94 -6.53
CA THR A 44 9.89 -0.40 -5.40
C THR A 44 11.07 -1.27 -5.01
N LYS A 45 11.07 -2.53 -5.43
CA LYS A 45 12.05 -3.54 -5.01
C LYS A 45 11.95 -3.90 -3.52
N ILE A 46 10.88 -3.50 -2.85
CA ILE A 46 10.62 -3.92 -1.47
C ILE A 46 9.92 -5.28 -1.51
N ARG A 47 10.52 -6.28 -0.85
CA ARG A 47 9.97 -7.63 -0.79
C ARG A 47 9.25 -7.85 0.53
N PHE A 48 8.24 -8.70 0.51
CA PHE A 48 7.45 -9.02 1.71
C PHE A 48 8.33 -9.57 2.85
N THR A 49 9.31 -10.40 2.53
CA THR A 49 10.23 -10.93 3.53
C THR A 49 11.00 -9.83 4.25
N ASN A 50 11.31 -8.75 3.54
CA ASN A 50 12.00 -7.61 4.15
C ASN A 50 11.06 -6.84 5.08
N LEU A 51 9.75 -6.81 4.78
CA LEU A 51 8.79 -6.11 5.62
C LEU A 51 8.74 -6.70 7.01
N GLU A 52 8.73 -8.03 7.13
CA GLU A 52 8.69 -8.71 8.41
C GLU A 52 9.96 -8.48 9.23
N LYS A 53 11.11 -8.51 8.58
CA LYS A 53 12.40 -8.40 9.26
C LYS A 53 12.77 -6.97 9.61
N GLU A 54 12.39 -6.02 8.78
CA GLU A 54 12.86 -4.64 8.88
C GLU A 54 11.83 -3.68 9.45
N ASN A 55 10.63 -4.17 9.79
CA ASN A 55 9.52 -3.31 10.21
C ASN A 55 9.37 -2.12 9.29
N ALA A 56 9.26 -2.40 8.00
CA ALA A 56 9.19 -1.35 7.01
C ALA A 56 8.06 -0.37 7.34
N ARG A 57 8.38 0.90 7.39
CA ARG A 57 7.43 1.96 7.76
C ARG A 57 7.15 2.87 6.59
N ILE A 58 5.97 3.44 6.62
CA ILE A 58 5.61 4.54 5.75
C ILE A 58 5.73 5.84 6.54
N LEU A 59 5.78 6.96 5.83
CA LEU A 59 5.89 8.29 6.43
C LEU A 59 7.17 8.51 7.24
N GLN A 60 8.24 7.77 6.94
CA GLN A 60 9.46 7.84 7.72
C GLN A 60 10.43 8.92 7.24
N TYR A 61 10.32 9.32 5.97
CA TYR A 61 11.20 10.31 5.38
C TYR A 61 10.43 11.53 4.95
N LYS A 62 11.16 12.57 4.55
CA LYS A 62 10.55 13.77 3.99
C LYS A 62 9.73 13.38 2.76
N ILE A 63 8.46 13.74 2.78
CA ILE A 63 7.53 13.38 1.74
C ILE A 63 7.16 14.62 0.94
N ASP A 64 7.42 14.57 -0.37
CA ASP A 64 7.11 15.69 -1.25
C ASP A 64 5.60 15.81 -1.53
N ASP A 65 4.89 14.70 -1.52
CA ASP A 65 3.46 14.68 -1.79
C ASP A 65 2.67 14.77 -0.48
N VAL A 66 2.44 16.00 -0.02
CA VAL A 66 1.75 16.25 1.27
C VAL A 66 0.36 15.66 1.31
N GLN A 67 -0.33 15.61 0.18
CA GLN A 67 -1.66 15.00 0.11
C GLN A 67 -1.64 13.51 0.45
N LEU A 68 -0.55 12.80 0.14
CA LEU A 68 -0.41 11.39 0.56
C LEU A 68 -0.32 11.28 2.07
N VAL A 69 0.42 12.17 2.70
CA VAL A 69 0.55 12.18 4.17
C VAL A 69 -0.83 12.35 4.81
N THR A 70 -1.57 13.34 4.34
CA THR A 70 -2.92 13.61 4.86
C THR A 70 -3.84 12.40 4.67
N ALA A 71 -3.85 11.84 3.47
CA ALA A 71 -4.72 10.69 3.18
C ALA A 71 -4.37 9.47 4.03
N VAL A 72 -3.08 9.18 4.17
CA VAL A 72 -2.61 8.03 4.95
C VAL A 72 -2.97 8.17 6.43
N THR A 73 -2.90 9.39 6.97
CA THR A 73 -3.27 9.61 8.37
C THR A 73 -4.78 9.65 8.58
N GLU A 74 -5.53 10.26 7.65
CA GLU A 74 -6.97 10.44 7.77
C GLU A 74 -7.78 9.19 7.40
N VAL A 75 -7.18 8.23 6.74
CA VAL A 75 -7.87 6.99 6.34
C VAL A 75 -8.41 6.24 7.56
N PHE A 76 -7.72 6.33 8.68
CA PHE A 76 -8.14 5.65 9.91
C PHE A 76 -9.37 6.29 10.57
N ASN A 77 -9.79 7.43 10.07
CA ASN A 77 -11.08 8.05 10.44
C ASN A 77 -12.24 7.56 9.56
N GLY A 78 -11.97 6.60 8.66
CA GLY A 78 -12.99 6.00 7.81
C GLY A 78 -13.16 6.67 6.46
N ASN A 79 -12.25 7.54 6.06
CA ASN A 79 -12.36 8.31 4.82
C ASN A 79 -11.60 7.65 3.68
N THR A 80 -12.12 7.82 2.48
CA THR A 80 -11.47 7.38 1.24
C THR A 80 -11.00 8.61 0.47
N PHE A 81 -9.81 8.52 -0.10
CA PHE A 81 -9.19 9.63 -0.80
C PHE A 81 -8.79 9.23 -2.21
N PHE A 82 -9.03 10.12 -3.15
CA PHE A 82 -8.53 10.00 -4.52
C PHE A 82 -7.56 11.15 -4.75
N ILE A 83 -6.33 10.82 -5.10
CA ILE A 83 -5.26 11.80 -5.24
C ILE A 83 -4.72 11.75 -6.65
N GLU A 84 -4.49 12.91 -7.24
CA GLU A 84 -3.91 13.07 -8.56
C GLU A 84 -2.67 13.96 -8.47
N GLY A 85 -1.86 13.93 -9.51
CA GLY A 85 -0.70 14.81 -9.60
C GLY A 85 0.42 14.47 -8.64
N LEU A 86 0.57 13.17 -8.31
CA LEU A 86 1.67 12.72 -7.47
C LEU A 86 3.00 12.94 -8.18
N LYS A 87 3.99 13.43 -7.44
CA LYS A 87 5.33 13.68 -7.97
C LYS A 87 6.29 12.54 -7.67
N LYS A 88 6.26 12.05 -6.44
CA LYS A 88 7.12 10.95 -5.98
C LYS A 88 6.29 9.99 -5.13
N PRO A 89 5.43 9.20 -5.76
CA PRO A 89 4.44 8.41 -5.02
C PRO A 89 5.05 7.40 -4.05
N PHE A 90 6.24 6.89 -4.33
CA PHE A 90 6.85 5.87 -3.48
C PHE A 90 7.84 6.44 -2.47
N SER A 91 8.00 7.74 -2.39
CA SER A 91 9.00 8.35 -1.50
C SER A 91 8.71 8.16 -0.01
N MET A 92 7.46 7.90 0.35
CA MET A 92 7.08 7.74 1.75
C MET A 92 7.40 6.36 2.33
N PHE A 93 7.85 5.43 1.51
CA PHE A 93 8.14 4.07 1.96
C PHE A 93 9.59 3.95 2.36
N SER A 94 9.86 3.41 3.56
CA SER A 94 11.21 3.16 4.00
C SER A 94 11.82 1.99 3.22
N GLY A 95 13.14 1.99 3.08
CA GLY A 95 13.84 0.91 2.39
C GLY A 95 13.89 1.02 0.88
N ILE A 96 13.26 2.03 0.30
CA ILE A 96 13.36 2.26 -1.13
C ILE A 96 14.69 2.97 -1.41
N LYS A 97 15.55 2.29 -2.15
CA LYS A 97 16.75 2.92 -2.61
C LYS A 97 16.41 3.84 -3.77
N GLN A 98 16.89 5.07 -3.70
CA GLN A 98 16.62 6.06 -4.73
C GLN A 98 17.42 5.84 -6.00
N GLN A 99 17.52 4.60 -6.43
CA GLN A 99 18.17 4.28 -7.68
C GLN A 99 17.30 4.55 -8.88
N THR A 100 16.11 4.94 -8.62
CA THR A 100 15.06 4.91 -9.63
C THR A 100 14.92 6.22 -10.35
N ALA A 101 15.92 7.06 -10.25
CA ALA A 101 15.96 8.29 -11.03
C ALA A 101 15.96 8.04 -12.53
N LEU A 102 16.07 6.78 -12.96
CA LEU A 102 16.17 6.44 -14.37
C LEU A 102 14.82 6.36 -15.09
N GLN A 103 13.71 6.27 -14.35
CA GLN A 103 12.40 6.23 -14.99
C GLN A 103 11.49 7.27 -14.35
N PRO A 104 10.81 8.08 -15.17
CA PRO A 104 9.80 8.96 -14.63
C PRO A 104 8.71 8.12 -13.97
N ASP A 105 8.18 8.61 -12.86
CA ASP A 105 7.13 7.93 -12.15
C ASP A 105 5.91 7.78 -13.04
N ARG A 106 5.55 6.52 -13.32
CA ARG A 106 4.38 6.18 -14.11
C ARG A 106 3.09 6.38 -13.33
N PHE A 107 3.20 6.29 -12.01
CA PHE A 107 2.04 6.27 -11.13
C PHE A 107 1.85 7.65 -10.54
N LYS A 108 0.90 8.38 -11.08
CA LYS A 108 0.63 9.77 -10.69
C LYS A 108 -0.66 9.93 -9.90
N LYS A 109 -1.38 8.85 -9.71
CA LYS A 109 -2.65 8.86 -9.00
C LYS A 109 -2.64 7.77 -7.94
N ALA A 110 -3.45 7.97 -6.90
CA ALA A 110 -3.62 6.95 -5.88
C ALA A 110 -5.04 7.01 -5.32
N VAL A 111 -5.54 5.87 -4.94
CA VAL A 111 -6.73 5.77 -4.10
C VAL A 111 -6.30 5.17 -2.77
N ILE A 112 -6.78 5.76 -1.68
CA ILE A 112 -6.46 5.32 -0.32
C ILE A 112 -7.77 5.12 0.39
N PHE A 113 -7.99 3.91 0.93
CA PHE A 113 -9.26 3.58 1.55
C PHE A 113 -9.05 2.71 2.78
N PRO A 114 -10.00 2.75 3.73
CA PRO A 114 -9.90 1.99 4.96
C PRO A 114 -10.43 0.56 4.81
N VAL A 115 -9.87 -0.35 5.61
CA VAL A 115 -10.40 -1.71 5.74
C VAL A 115 -10.91 -1.84 7.17
N PRO A 116 -12.23 -1.97 7.37
CA PRO A 116 -12.79 -2.13 8.71
C PRO A 116 -12.56 -3.53 9.25
N ALA A 117 -12.36 -3.61 10.56
CA ALA A 117 -12.38 -4.88 11.28
C ALA A 117 -13.80 -5.25 11.67
N ASP A 118 -13.98 -6.42 12.27
CA ASP A 118 -15.29 -6.93 12.65
C ASP A 118 -16.03 -6.02 13.62
N ASP A 119 -15.30 -5.26 14.43
CA ASP A 119 -15.85 -4.33 15.42
C ASP A 119 -16.09 -2.91 14.86
N ALA A 120 -16.03 -2.77 13.54
CA ALA A 120 -16.16 -1.51 12.83
C ALA A 120 -15.00 -0.53 13.01
N GLU A 121 -13.99 -0.86 13.78
CA GLU A 121 -12.76 -0.08 13.80
C GLU A 121 -11.96 -0.34 12.54
N ILE A 122 -11.17 0.64 12.12
CA ILE A 122 -10.34 0.49 10.92
C ILE A 122 -9.08 -0.28 11.29
N SER A 123 -8.91 -1.46 10.70
CA SER A 123 -7.76 -2.29 10.98
C SER A 123 -6.55 -1.92 10.13
N HIS A 124 -6.79 -1.54 8.89
CA HIS A 124 -5.72 -1.27 7.92
C HIS A 124 -6.12 -0.17 6.97
N GLY A 125 -5.13 0.45 6.37
CA GLY A 125 -5.33 1.32 5.21
C GLY A 125 -4.76 0.64 3.96
N VAL A 126 -5.35 0.91 2.82
CA VAL A 126 -4.91 0.37 1.54
C VAL A 126 -4.60 1.53 0.60
N ILE A 127 -3.46 1.46 -0.08
CA ILE A 127 -3.09 2.42 -1.11
C ILE A 127 -2.96 1.65 -2.43
N VAL A 128 -3.67 2.12 -3.45
CA VAL A 128 -3.52 1.61 -4.82
C VAL A 128 -2.97 2.75 -5.66
N PHE A 129 -1.82 2.52 -6.27
CA PHE A 129 -1.19 3.51 -7.16
C PHE A 129 -1.62 3.26 -8.59
N MET A 130 -1.99 4.32 -9.31
CA MET A 130 -2.49 4.21 -10.68
C MET A 130 -1.73 5.16 -11.60
N PRO A 131 -1.62 4.81 -12.90
CA PRO A 131 -1.00 5.69 -13.88
C PRO A 131 -1.67 7.04 -14.02
#